data_b390879f09a17b63cf5219d148ef1560
#
_entry.id   b390879f09a17b63cf5219d148ef1560
#
_cell.length_a   1.000
_cell.length_b   1.000
_cell.length_c   1.000
_cell.angle_alpha   90.00
_cell.angle_beta   90.00
_cell.angle_gamma   90.00
#
_symmetry.space_group_name_H-M   'P 1'
#
loop_
_entity.id
_entity.type
_entity.pdbx_description
1 polymer ?
#
loop_
_entity_poly.entity_id
_entity_poly.type
_entity_poly.pdbx_seq_one_letter_code
_entity_poly.pdbx_strand_id
1 'polypeptide(L)'
;TKMKNSELSDFRRKKLGFIFQEFNLIDTLNAKDNILLPLAVERMTKEEMEKRVRHVAQLLNIEELLKRYPDELSVGQRQRIAAARALVVQPQVIFADEPTGSLDSKSATELLNYLKTMNQKEKATILLVTHDPYTASYCDRILFIKDGVIFSEVVRRGTRREFFEKVIDMQATIGGGGKMDAV
;
A
#
# COMPACT_ATOMS: atom_id res chain seq x y z
N THR A 1 -19.88 15.53 -5.15
CA THR A 1 -19.62 15.54 -3.69
C THR A 1 -20.09 16.87 -3.13
N LYS A 2 -20.89 16.85 -2.06
CA LYS A 2 -21.40 18.07 -1.40
C LYS A 2 -20.47 18.61 -0.29
N MET A 3 -19.22 18.08 -0.18
CA MET A 3 -18.26 18.49 0.84
C MET A 3 -17.56 19.81 0.45
N LYS A 4 -17.34 20.70 1.41
CA LYS A 4 -16.52 21.91 1.22
C LYS A 4 -15.04 21.53 1.07
N ASN A 5 -14.24 22.39 0.42
CA ASN A 5 -12.80 22.11 0.20
C ASN A 5 -12.02 21.86 1.49
N SER A 6 -12.35 22.56 2.59
CA SER A 6 -11.74 22.33 3.90
C SER A 6 -12.07 20.93 4.46
N GLU A 7 -13.33 20.49 4.32
CA GLU A 7 -13.78 19.17 4.76
C GLU A 7 -13.14 18.05 3.94
N LEU A 8 -12.95 18.27 2.61
CA LEU A 8 -12.23 17.35 1.75
C LEU A 8 -10.76 17.22 2.12
N SER A 9 -10.10 18.32 2.47
CA SER A 9 -8.72 18.31 2.92
C SER A 9 -8.56 17.57 4.23
N ASP A 10 -9.45 17.79 5.18
CA ASP A 10 -9.48 17.10 6.46
C ASP A 10 -9.78 15.61 6.30
N PHE A 11 -10.71 15.26 5.42
CA PHE A 11 -11.03 13.87 5.10
C PHE A 11 -9.81 13.14 4.51
N ARG A 12 -9.16 13.73 3.49
CA ARG A 12 -7.95 13.16 2.88
C ARG A 12 -6.86 12.92 3.92
N ARG A 13 -6.59 13.91 4.74
CA ARG A 13 -5.54 13.86 5.75
C ARG A 13 -5.79 12.82 6.84
N LYS A 14 -7.03 12.70 7.33
CA LYS A 14 -7.37 11.87 8.48
C LYS A 14 -7.80 10.45 8.13
N LYS A 15 -8.33 10.25 6.92
CA LYS A 15 -9.01 9.00 6.55
C LYS A 15 -8.32 8.23 5.44
N LEU A 16 -7.42 8.87 4.69
CA LEU A 16 -6.74 8.25 3.56
C LEU A 16 -5.25 8.13 3.83
N GLY A 17 -4.68 6.96 3.50
CA GLY A 17 -3.26 6.72 3.41
C GLY A 17 -2.85 6.46 1.96
N PHE A 18 -1.66 6.91 1.56
CA PHE A 18 -1.14 6.71 0.21
C PHE A 18 0.23 6.07 0.27
N ILE A 19 0.41 4.96 -0.45
CA ILE A 19 1.68 4.27 -0.65
C ILE A 19 1.96 4.31 -2.15
N PHE A 20 3.04 4.97 -2.55
CA PHE A 20 3.44 5.12 -3.95
C PHE A 20 4.63 4.22 -4.27
N GLN A 21 4.81 3.90 -5.54
CA GLN A 21 5.97 3.18 -6.05
C GLN A 21 7.28 3.93 -5.78
N GLU A 22 7.28 5.24 -5.93
CA GLU A 22 8.42 6.13 -5.68
C GLU A 22 8.37 6.70 -4.26
N PHE A 23 8.42 5.95 -3.26
CA PHE A 23 8.45 6.24 -1.81
C PHE A 23 8.08 7.67 -1.36
N ASN A 24 8.45 8.70 -2.11
CA ASN A 24 8.22 10.14 -1.86
C ASN A 24 8.66 10.54 -0.42
N LEU A 25 9.80 10.03 0.03
CA LEU A 25 10.42 10.45 1.28
C LEU A 25 11.13 11.78 1.10
N ILE A 26 11.18 12.58 2.15
CA ILE A 26 11.95 13.83 2.18
C ILE A 26 13.37 13.49 2.61
N ASP A 27 14.35 13.71 1.72
CA ASP A 27 15.73 13.28 1.92
C ASP A 27 16.43 14.00 3.08
N THR A 28 16.01 15.21 3.41
CA THR A 28 16.56 16.00 4.53
C THR A 28 15.99 15.61 5.89
N LEU A 29 15.05 14.69 5.92
CA LEU A 29 14.43 14.16 7.15
C LEU A 29 14.83 12.70 7.37
N ASN A 30 15.12 12.33 8.61
CA ASN A 30 15.29 10.92 8.96
C ASN A 30 13.98 10.14 8.82
N ALA A 31 14.02 8.82 8.95
CA ALA A 31 12.86 7.94 8.82
C ALA A 31 11.73 8.28 9.80
N LYS A 32 12.07 8.58 11.07
CA LYS A 32 11.09 8.95 12.09
C LYS A 32 10.37 10.24 11.73
N ASP A 33 11.10 11.26 11.30
CA ASP A 33 10.54 12.56 10.96
C ASP A 33 9.68 12.47 9.69
N ASN A 34 10.08 11.66 8.70
CA ASN A 34 9.23 11.33 7.55
C ASN A 34 7.90 10.72 7.98
N ILE A 35 7.92 9.78 8.94
CA ILE A 35 6.70 9.13 9.46
C ILE A 35 5.84 10.13 10.25
N LEU A 36 6.46 11.06 10.97
CA LEU A 36 5.76 12.06 11.77
C LEU A 36 5.04 13.14 10.95
N LEU A 37 5.48 13.41 9.70
CA LEU A 37 4.96 14.49 8.87
C LEU A 37 3.42 14.61 8.84
N PRO A 38 2.65 13.54 8.57
CA PRO A 38 1.20 13.64 8.52
C PRO A 38 0.56 13.91 9.90
N LEU A 39 1.26 13.66 10.99
CA LEU A 39 0.79 13.96 12.35
C LEU A 39 1.12 15.40 12.79
N ALA A 40 2.13 16.03 12.18
CA ALA A 40 2.60 17.36 12.59
C ALA A 40 1.52 18.46 12.46
N VAL A 41 0.54 18.25 11.58
CA VAL A 41 -0.60 19.18 11.39
C VAL A 41 -1.80 18.87 12.31
N GLU A 42 -1.72 17.77 13.06
CA GLU A 42 -2.74 17.39 14.03
C GLU A 42 -2.41 18.00 15.41
N ARG A 43 -3.44 18.37 16.17
CA ARG A 43 -3.25 18.85 17.55
C ARG A 43 -3.07 17.66 18.51
N MET A 44 -1.99 16.88 18.30
CA MET A 44 -1.64 15.74 19.15
C MET A 44 -0.53 16.11 20.13
N THR A 45 -0.51 15.45 21.29
CA THR A 45 0.63 15.53 22.20
C THR A 45 1.82 14.81 21.62
N LYS A 46 3.03 15.22 22.00
CA LYS A 46 4.26 14.55 21.59
C LYS A 46 4.24 13.06 21.95
N GLU A 47 3.73 12.73 23.13
CA GLU A 47 3.62 11.35 23.62
C GLU A 47 2.72 10.49 22.72
N GLU A 48 1.58 11.04 22.28
CA GLU A 48 0.68 10.32 21.39
C GLU A 48 1.31 10.11 20.01
N MET A 49 1.96 11.11 19.43
CA MET A 49 2.70 10.99 18.18
C MET A 49 3.80 9.91 18.28
N GLU A 50 4.60 9.94 19.34
CA GLU A 50 5.65 8.95 19.61
C GLU A 50 5.08 7.52 19.74
N LYS A 51 3.93 7.37 20.40
CA LYS A 51 3.24 6.09 20.54
C LYS A 51 2.81 5.54 19.18
N ARG A 52 2.23 6.39 18.31
CA ARG A 52 1.82 5.99 16.97
C ARG A 52 2.99 5.60 16.07
N VAL A 53 4.07 6.40 16.08
CA VAL A 53 5.30 6.07 15.33
C VAL A 53 5.88 4.74 15.80
N ARG A 54 5.97 4.51 17.11
CA ARG A 54 6.46 3.25 17.66
C ARG A 54 5.62 2.06 17.22
N HIS A 55 4.29 2.21 17.26
CA HIS A 55 3.38 1.15 16.83
C HIS A 55 3.59 0.76 15.36
N VAL A 56 3.63 1.74 14.44
CA VAL A 56 3.83 1.42 13.01
C VAL A 56 5.26 0.95 12.73
N ALA A 57 6.25 1.42 13.48
CA ALA A 57 7.64 0.96 13.35
C ALA A 57 7.77 -0.52 13.74
N GLN A 58 7.17 -0.94 14.85
CA GLN A 58 7.09 -2.34 15.26
C GLN A 58 6.36 -3.19 14.24
N LEU A 59 5.20 -2.73 13.77
CA LEU A 59 4.40 -3.44 12.79
C LEU A 59 5.17 -3.74 11.50
N LEU A 60 6.00 -2.78 11.04
CA LEU A 60 6.76 -2.85 9.79
C LEU A 60 8.22 -3.28 9.98
N ASN A 61 8.61 -3.61 11.22
CA ASN A 61 9.98 -4.01 11.58
C ASN A 61 11.05 -3.01 11.09
N ILE A 62 10.87 -1.73 11.46
CA ILE A 62 11.74 -0.61 11.07
C ILE A 62 12.23 0.22 12.27
N GLU A 63 12.11 -0.29 13.50
CA GLU A 63 12.45 0.44 14.73
C GLU A 63 13.90 0.90 14.73
N GLU A 64 14.81 0.03 14.29
CA GLU A 64 16.24 0.31 14.19
C GLU A 64 16.58 1.32 13.07
N LEU A 65 15.67 1.56 12.13
CA LEU A 65 15.86 2.45 11.00
C LEU A 65 15.40 3.87 11.28
N LEU A 66 14.73 4.14 12.39
CA LEU A 66 14.06 5.43 12.66
C LEU A 66 14.99 6.65 12.63
N LYS A 67 16.30 6.44 12.89
CA LYS A 67 17.31 7.52 12.87
C LYS A 67 18.05 7.64 11.53
N ARG A 68 17.83 6.74 10.60
CA ARG A 68 18.48 6.72 9.29
C ARG A 68 17.83 7.72 8.34
N TYR A 69 18.63 8.25 7.43
CA TYR A 69 18.18 9.10 6.33
C TYR A 69 17.87 8.24 5.09
N PRO A 70 17.05 8.73 4.12
CA PRO A 70 16.67 7.95 2.95
C PRO A 70 17.83 7.40 2.11
N ASP A 71 18.95 8.10 2.03
CA ASP A 71 20.16 7.69 1.32
C ASP A 71 20.91 6.52 2.00
N GLU A 72 20.71 6.33 3.30
CA GLU A 72 21.28 5.24 4.09
C GLU A 72 20.44 3.95 4.05
N LEU A 73 19.32 3.96 3.33
CA LEU A 73 18.30 2.90 3.37
C LEU A 73 18.24 2.14 2.04
N SER A 74 18.05 0.82 2.12
CA SER A 74 17.73 0.02 0.94
C SER A 74 16.34 0.40 0.37
N VAL A 75 16.09 0.02 -0.89
CA VAL A 75 14.81 0.23 -1.57
C VAL A 75 13.64 -0.31 -0.73
N GLY A 76 13.74 -1.56 -0.25
CA GLY A 76 12.70 -2.18 0.59
C GLY A 76 12.52 -1.49 1.95
N GLN A 77 13.61 -0.97 2.54
CA GLN A 77 13.51 -0.18 3.79
C GLN A 77 12.80 1.15 3.55
N ARG A 78 13.14 1.87 2.47
CA ARG A 78 12.44 3.11 2.09
C ARG A 78 10.94 2.88 1.88
N GLN A 79 10.57 1.78 1.20
CA GLN A 79 9.17 1.45 0.99
C GLN A 79 8.42 1.17 2.30
N ARG A 80 9.04 0.46 3.24
CA ARG A 80 8.45 0.22 4.57
C ARG A 80 8.26 1.52 5.36
N ILE A 81 9.18 2.47 5.25
CA ILE A 81 9.05 3.79 5.88
C ILE A 81 7.93 4.61 5.20
N ALA A 82 7.82 4.57 3.88
CA ALA A 82 6.72 5.20 3.16
C ALA A 82 5.35 4.59 3.56
N ALA A 83 5.30 3.27 3.72
CA ALA A 83 4.12 2.60 4.25
C ALA A 83 3.82 3.03 5.70
N ALA A 84 4.83 3.09 6.58
CA ALA A 84 4.66 3.57 7.96
C ALA A 84 4.09 4.99 8.02
N ARG A 85 4.58 5.89 7.15
CA ARG A 85 4.05 7.25 7.01
C ARG A 85 2.58 7.26 6.60
N ALA A 86 2.17 6.39 5.70
CA ALA A 86 0.77 6.28 5.30
C ALA A 86 -0.13 5.73 6.41
N LEU A 87 0.40 4.86 7.27
CA LEU A 87 -0.33 4.12 8.30
C LEU A 87 -0.43 4.86 9.63
N VAL A 88 0.52 5.76 9.94
CA VAL A 88 0.62 6.43 11.24
C VAL A 88 -0.61 7.26 11.62
N VAL A 89 -1.36 7.74 10.62
CA VAL A 89 -2.64 8.46 10.81
C VAL A 89 -3.82 7.53 11.09
N GLN A 90 -3.62 6.22 11.06
CA GLN A 90 -4.66 5.20 11.20
C GLN A 90 -5.80 5.39 10.17
N PRO A 91 -5.48 5.35 8.88
CA PRO A 91 -6.43 5.64 7.81
C PRO A 91 -7.52 4.56 7.74
N GLN A 92 -8.71 4.95 7.27
CA GLN A 92 -9.78 3.99 6.98
C GLN A 92 -9.59 3.32 5.62
N VAL A 93 -8.97 4.04 4.68
CA VAL A 93 -8.67 3.54 3.32
C VAL A 93 -7.23 3.83 2.99
N ILE A 94 -6.52 2.82 2.49
CA ILE A 94 -5.15 2.90 1.99
C ILE A 94 -5.18 2.70 0.48
N PHE A 95 -4.64 3.66 -0.26
CA PHE A 95 -4.37 3.54 -1.69
C PHE A 95 -2.91 3.16 -1.87
N ALA A 96 -2.65 2.01 -2.48
CA ALA A 96 -1.32 1.50 -2.76
C ALA A 96 -1.17 1.36 -4.28
N ASP A 97 -0.36 2.23 -4.88
CA ASP A 97 -0.10 2.26 -6.31
C ASP A 97 1.25 1.62 -6.60
N GLU A 98 1.23 0.45 -7.25
CA GLU A 98 2.39 -0.40 -7.52
C GLU A 98 3.37 -0.52 -6.34
N PRO A 99 2.88 -0.87 -5.13
CA PRO A 99 3.68 -0.76 -3.91
C PRO A 99 4.90 -1.70 -3.87
N THR A 100 4.94 -2.69 -4.77
CA THR A 100 5.99 -3.70 -4.88
C THR A 100 6.86 -3.53 -6.13
N GLY A 101 6.54 -2.59 -7.02
CA GLY A 101 7.14 -2.48 -8.35
C GLY A 101 8.67 -2.24 -8.36
N SER A 102 9.22 -1.67 -7.29
CA SER A 102 10.67 -1.41 -7.14
C SER A 102 11.36 -2.38 -6.19
N LEU A 103 10.66 -3.41 -5.68
CA LEU A 103 11.15 -4.30 -4.64
C LEU A 103 11.64 -5.65 -5.21
N ASP A 104 12.67 -6.21 -4.56
CA ASP A 104 12.98 -7.63 -4.73
C ASP A 104 11.87 -8.51 -4.15
N SER A 105 11.82 -9.78 -4.56
CA SER A 105 10.74 -10.71 -4.20
C SER A 105 10.56 -10.90 -2.69
N LYS A 106 11.65 -10.82 -1.90
CA LYS A 106 11.59 -10.96 -0.44
C LYS A 106 10.95 -9.72 0.18
N SER A 107 11.45 -8.53 -0.17
CA SER A 107 10.91 -7.25 0.31
C SER A 107 9.45 -7.04 -0.11
N ALA A 108 9.08 -7.44 -1.34
CA ALA A 108 7.70 -7.43 -1.82
C ALA A 108 6.79 -8.31 -0.97
N THR A 109 7.22 -9.56 -0.70
CA THR A 109 6.48 -10.50 0.14
C THR A 109 6.28 -9.97 1.56
N GLU A 110 7.32 -9.40 2.16
CA GLU A 110 7.25 -8.79 3.49
C GLU A 110 6.24 -7.64 3.52
N LEU A 111 6.32 -6.70 2.58
CA LEU A 111 5.38 -5.59 2.49
C LEU A 111 3.92 -6.06 2.33
N LEU A 112 3.66 -7.02 1.44
CA LEU A 112 2.32 -7.55 1.21
C LEU A 112 1.76 -8.24 2.47
N ASN A 113 2.59 -8.96 3.22
CA ASN A 113 2.19 -9.54 4.50
C ASN A 113 1.86 -8.47 5.55
N TYR A 114 2.60 -7.35 5.58
CA TYR A 114 2.28 -6.21 6.45
C TYR A 114 0.95 -5.57 6.07
N LEU A 115 0.71 -5.31 4.77
CA LEU A 115 -0.57 -4.78 4.30
C LEU A 115 -1.74 -5.71 4.66
N LYS A 116 -1.57 -7.01 4.47
CA LYS A 116 -2.57 -8.01 4.88
C LYS A 116 -2.83 -7.98 6.38
N THR A 117 -1.79 -7.85 7.20
CA THR A 117 -1.92 -7.73 8.66
C THR A 117 -2.71 -6.48 9.04
N MET A 118 -2.45 -5.34 8.39
CA MET A 118 -3.19 -4.09 8.58
C MET A 118 -4.67 -4.25 8.23
N ASN A 119 -4.97 -4.87 7.09
CA ASN A 119 -6.35 -5.13 6.70
C ASN A 119 -7.07 -6.02 7.75
N GLN A 120 -6.42 -7.07 8.22
CA GLN A 120 -7.02 -8.04 9.15
C GLN A 120 -7.14 -7.52 10.58
N LYS A 121 -6.09 -6.88 11.13
CA LYS A 121 -6.03 -6.43 12.51
C LYS A 121 -6.63 -5.03 12.70
N GLU A 122 -6.24 -4.09 11.87
CA GLU A 122 -6.64 -2.68 11.98
C GLU A 122 -7.91 -2.35 11.19
N LYS A 123 -8.45 -3.34 10.45
CA LYS A 123 -9.67 -3.22 9.63
C LYS A 123 -9.61 -2.11 8.57
N ALA A 124 -8.41 -1.70 8.16
CA ALA A 124 -8.23 -0.76 7.08
C ALA A 124 -8.64 -1.39 5.74
N THR A 125 -9.39 -0.65 4.93
CA THR A 125 -9.66 -1.05 3.54
C THR A 125 -8.44 -0.71 2.70
N ILE A 126 -7.90 -1.67 1.94
CA ILE A 126 -6.74 -1.44 1.07
C ILE A 126 -7.18 -1.56 -0.38
N LEU A 127 -7.03 -0.48 -1.14
CA LEU A 127 -7.16 -0.45 -2.58
C LEU A 127 -5.76 -0.49 -3.19
N LEU A 128 -5.41 -1.63 -3.79
CA LEU A 128 -4.10 -1.85 -4.37
C LEU A 128 -4.22 -1.86 -5.89
N VAL A 129 -3.42 -1.03 -6.56
CA VAL A 129 -3.29 -1.01 -8.02
C VAL A 129 -2.00 -1.70 -8.38
N THR A 130 -2.05 -2.69 -9.26
CA THR A 130 -0.89 -3.42 -9.74
C THR A 130 -1.19 -4.15 -11.05
N HIS A 131 -0.15 -4.36 -11.85
CA HIS A 131 -0.17 -5.24 -13.01
C HIS A 131 0.49 -6.61 -12.70
N ASP A 132 1.08 -6.77 -11.52
CA ASP A 132 1.74 -8.00 -11.09
C ASP A 132 0.74 -9.00 -10.50
N PRO A 133 0.56 -10.21 -11.10
CA PRO A 133 -0.36 -11.22 -10.60
C PRO A 133 0.03 -11.77 -9.22
N TYR A 134 1.33 -11.78 -8.88
CA TYR A 134 1.77 -12.21 -7.56
C TYR A 134 1.25 -11.26 -6.48
N THR A 135 1.44 -9.97 -6.66
CA THR A 135 0.94 -8.92 -5.77
C THR A 135 -0.59 -8.96 -5.68
N ALA A 136 -1.28 -9.07 -6.81
CA ALA A 136 -2.74 -9.18 -6.87
C ALA A 136 -3.28 -10.39 -6.10
N SER A 137 -2.54 -11.51 -6.07
CA SER A 137 -2.95 -12.73 -5.36
C SER A 137 -3.08 -12.58 -3.84
N TYR A 138 -2.51 -11.52 -3.25
CA TYR A 138 -2.67 -11.22 -1.82
C TYR A 138 -4.01 -10.56 -1.47
N CYS A 139 -4.71 -10.02 -2.47
CA CYS A 139 -6.01 -9.40 -2.29
C CYS A 139 -7.11 -10.44 -2.07
N ASP A 140 -8.23 -10.01 -1.48
CA ASP A 140 -9.43 -10.86 -1.35
C ASP A 140 -10.35 -10.74 -2.56
N ARG A 141 -10.22 -9.61 -3.31
CA ARG A 141 -11.04 -9.27 -4.48
C ARG A 141 -10.20 -8.50 -5.48
N ILE A 142 -10.36 -8.79 -6.76
CA ILE A 142 -9.67 -8.13 -7.87
C ILE A 142 -10.70 -7.62 -8.86
N LEU A 143 -10.54 -6.38 -9.28
CA LEU A 143 -11.25 -5.77 -10.38
C LEU A 143 -10.29 -5.62 -11.55
N PHE A 144 -10.58 -6.25 -12.66
CA PHE A 144 -9.83 -6.10 -13.90
C PHE A 144 -10.39 -4.92 -14.68
N ILE A 145 -9.52 -3.97 -15.02
CA ILE A 145 -9.88 -2.77 -15.78
C ILE A 145 -9.26 -2.89 -17.17
N LYS A 146 -10.07 -2.68 -18.20
CA LYS A 146 -9.66 -2.60 -19.61
C LYS A 146 -10.35 -1.42 -20.26
N ASP A 147 -9.61 -0.62 -21.00
CA ASP A 147 -10.12 0.54 -21.74
C ASP A 147 -10.95 1.51 -20.86
N GLY A 148 -10.54 1.69 -19.60
CA GLY A 148 -11.19 2.60 -18.64
C GLY A 148 -12.48 2.07 -18.01
N VAL A 149 -12.86 0.82 -18.27
CA VAL A 149 -14.06 0.17 -17.71
C VAL A 149 -13.70 -1.09 -16.92
N ILE A 150 -14.55 -1.45 -15.95
CA ILE A 150 -14.42 -2.72 -15.24
C ILE A 150 -14.80 -3.84 -16.20
N PHE A 151 -13.80 -4.64 -16.60
CA PHE A 151 -13.95 -5.79 -17.49
C PHE A 151 -14.48 -7.01 -16.76
N SER A 152 -13.93 -7.30 -15.57
CA SER A 152 -14.27 -8.48 -14.79
C SER A 152 -13.97 -8.26 -13.30
N GLU A 153 -14.63 -9.06 -12.47
CA GLU A 153 -14.39 -9.12 -11.04
C GLU A 153 -14.12 -10.59 -10.63
N VAL A 154 -13.08 -10.78 -9.82
CA VAL A 154 -12.75 -12.09 -9.26
C VAL A 154 -12.58 -11.99 -7.75
N VAL A 155 -13.33 -12.79 -7.02
CA VAL A 155 -13.25 -12.92 -5.56
C VAL A 155 -12.47 -14.17 -5.20
N ARG A 156 -11.56 -14.07 -4.25
CA ARG A 156 -10.77 -15.20 -3.79
C ARG A 156 -11.66 -16.23 -3.09
N ARG A 157 -11.62 -17.44 -3.61
CA ARG A 157 -12.20 -18.63 -3.00
C ARG A 157 -11.11 -19.68 -2.93
N GLY A 158 -10.85 -20.24 -1.76
CA GLY A 158 -9.78 -21.22 -1.58
C GLY A 158 -8.40 -20.62 -1.29
N THR A 159 -7.35 -21.31 -1.69
CA THR A 159 -5.96 -20.97 -1.40
C THR A 159 -5.46 -19.78 -2.24
N ARG A 160 -4.40 -19.11 -1.75
CA ARG A 160 -3.74 -18.04 -2.52
C ARG A 160 -3.16 -18.56 -3.84
N ARG A 161 -2.68 -19.81 -3.88
CA ARG A 161 -2.12 -20.42 -5.09
C ARG A 161 -3.18 -20.58 -6.18
N GLU A 162 -4.32 -21.16 -5.86
CA GLU A 162 -5.45 -21.29 -6.78
C GLU A 162 -5.93 -19.93 -7.29
N PHE A 163 -5.94 -18.94 -6.40
CA PHE A 163 -6.32 -17.58 -6.77
C PHE A 163 -5.30 -16.93 -7.71
N PHE A 164 -4.00 -17.13 -7.47
CA PHE A 164 -2.92 -16.66 -8.34
C PHE A 164 -3.02 -17.24 -9.75
N GLU A 165 -3.21 -18.56 -9.87
CA GLU A 165 -3.41 -19.24 -11.17
C GLU A 165 -4.60 -18.62 -11.93
N LYS A 166 -5.71 -18.40 -11.24
CA LYS A 166 -6.91 -17.75 -11.83
C LYS A 166 -6.65 -16.30 -12.27
N VAL A 167 -5.80 -15.56 -11.56
CA VAL A 167 -5.41 -14.19 -11.96
C VAL A 167 -4.61 -14.20 -13.24
N ILE A 168 -3.65 -15.13 -13.38
CA ILE A 168 -2.86 -15.30 -14.61
C ILE A 168 -3.75 -15.63 -15.80
N ASP A 169 -4.66 -16.59 -15.66
CA ASP A 169 -5.58 -17.00 -16.73
C ASP A 169 -6.45 -15.80 -17.18
N MET A 170 -6.93 -15.01 -16.23
CA MET A 170 -7.72 -13.83 -16.56
C MET A 170 -6.90 -12.75 -17.25
N GLN A 171 -5.66 -12.51 -16.81
CA GLN A 171 -4.76 -11.55 -17.49
C GLN A 171 -4.45 -11.99 -18.93
N ALA A 172 -4.20 -13.27 -19.15
CA ALA A 172 -4.01 -13.84 -20.49
C ALA A 172 -5.24 -13.60 -21.40
N THR A 173 -6.43 -13.78 -20.85
CA THR A 173 -7.69 -13.53 -21.57
C THR A 173 -7.85 -12.05 -21.94
N ILE A 174 -7.49 -11.12 -21.04
CA ILE A 174 -7.59 -9.67 -21.27
C ILE A 174 -6.55 -9.19 -22.28
N GLY A 175 -5.31 -9.70 -22.17
CA GLY A 175 -4.19 -9.33 -23.06
C GLY A 175 -4.25 -10.01 -24.44
N GLY A 176 -4.83 -11.21 -24.53
CA GLY A 176 -4.93 -12.02 -25.73
C GLY A 176 -6.20 -11.82 -26.58
N GLY A 177 -7.00 -10.82 -26.30
CA GLY A 177 -8.26 -10.55 -26.99
C GLY A 177 -8.09 -10.15 -28.47
N GLY A 178 -7.59 -11.04 -29.28
CA GLY A 178 -7.50 -10.88 -30.72
C GLY A 178 -6.42 -11.74 -31.38
N LYS A 179 -6.65 -13.03 -31.54
CA LYS A 179 -5.94 -14.05 -32.36
C LYS A 179 -5.42 -15.24 -31.57
N MET A 180 -6.32 -16.06 -31.08
CA MET A 180 -6.00 -17.45 -30.77
C MET A 180 -7.03 -18.44 -31.33
N ASP A 181 -7.83 -18.01 -32.33
CA ASP A 181 -8.69 -18.90 -33.09
C ASP A 181 -8.33 -18.83 -34.58
N ALA A 182 -7.15 -19.31 -34.95
CA ALA A 182 -6.82 -19.69 -36.33
C ALA A 182 -5.46 -20.42 -36.38
N VAL A 183 -5.40 -21.66 -35.92
CA VAL A 183 -4.61 -22.74 -36.56
C VAL A 183 -5.30 -24.08 -36.26
#